data_3d97a35711f76f025583cfebc22091d3
#
_entry.id   3d97a35711f76f025583cfebc22091d3
#
_cell.length_a   1.000
_cell.length_b   1.000
_cell.length_c   1.000
_cell.angle_alpha   90.00
_cell.angle_beta   90.00
_cell.angle_gamma   90.00
#
_symmetry.space_group_name_H-M   'P 1'
#
loop_
_entity.id
_entity.type
_entity.pdbx_description
1 polymer ?
#
loop_
_entity_poly.entity_id
_entity_poly.type
_entity_poly.pdbx_seq_one_letter_code
_entity_poly.pdbx_strand_id
1 'polypeptide(L)'
;MNRSFILILSIFLAIQAHALTPYEANYDLYVKTILGSHNIGSAHFNLNVNDNNYYIYTTEASTKSLWRAIYDYSGSEKSIGLEVDGELISTFFSVRETVGGSIKKNYGITIIDRNYAISSNGKEWKVDPGVLVDQLSVYLALSIDIQKNPDQVEFIYQVVDEDGVEYQKFLVVGYETLNINDNEIETIVVNCPELRLTLNLSIEHNFQPVLINKVNGKTEFILILKDFETPS
;
A
#
# COMPACT_ATOMS: atom_id res chain seq x y z
N MET A 1 52.07 20.57 -34.96
CA MET A 1 50.77 19.90 -35.22
C MET A 1 50.32 19.20 -33.94
N ASN A 2 49.56 19.92 -33.10
CA ASN A 2 49.02 19.35 -31.85
C ASN A 2 47.62 18.83 -32.14
N ARG A 3 47.42 17.51 -32.01
CA ARG A 3 46.10 16.87 -32.04
C ARG A 3 45.60 16.78 -30.62
N SER A 4 44.67 17.68 -30.24
CA SER A 4 43.92 17.56 -28.99
C SER A 4 42.91 16.44 -29.11
N PHE A 5 43.08 15.40 -28.31
CA PHE A 5 42.13 14.30 -28.14
C PHE A 5 41.07 14.80 -27.15
N ILE A 6 39.86 15.10 -27.63
CA ILE A 6 38.70 15.38 -26.79
C ILE A 6 38.13 14.04 -26.36
N LEU A 7 38.34 13.69 -25.09
CA LEU A 7 37.75 12.54 -24.45
C LEU A 7 36.31 12.91 -24.07
N ILE A 8 35.32 12.48 -24.84
CA ILE A 8 33.91 12.61 -24.50
C ILE A 8 33.60 11.55 -23.43
N LEU A 9 33.57 11.99 -22.18
CA LEU A 9 33.13 11.17 -21.05
C LEU A 9 31.60 11.10 -21.10
N SER A 10 31.08 10.03 -21.71
CA SER A 10 29.65 9.70 -21.69
C SER A 10 29.28 9.30 -20.26
N ILE A 11 28.69 10.21 -19.50
CA ILE A 11 28.06 9.91 -18.23
C ILE A 11 26.79 9.14 -18.58
N PHE A 12 26.88 7.81 -18.50
CA PHE A 12 25.70 6.96 -18.41
C PHE A 12 25.04 7.26 -17.05
N LEU A 13 24.04 8.13 -17.03
CA LEU A 13 23.07 8.16 -15.97
C LEU A 13 22.35 6.80 -16.03
N ALA A 14 22.79 5.87 -15.18
CA ALA A 14 22.02 4.66 -14.90
C ALA A 14 20.69 5.15 -14.30
N ILE A 15 19.64 5.11 -15.10
CA ILE A 15 18.27 5.20 -14.58
C ILE A 15 18.17 3.98 -13.68
N GLN A 16 18.21 4.19 -12.37
CA GLN A 16 17.91 3.14 -11.43
C GLN A 16 16.44 2.77 -11.69
N ALA A 17 16.22 1.63 -12.29
CA ALA A 17 14.91 1.02 -12.31
C ALA A 17 14.55 0.81 -10.83
N HIS A 18 13.57 1.56 -10.34
CA HIS A 18 13.08 1.41 -8.97
C HIS A 18 12.26 0.11 -8.93
N ALA A 19 12.94 -0.98 -8.64
CA ALA A 19 12.31 -2.26 -8.38
C ALA A 19 11.67 -2.24 -6.98
N LEU A 20 10.56 -2.97 -6.82
CA LEU A 20 9.97 -3.22 -5.51
C LEU A 20 11.03 -3.81 -4.57
N THR A 21 11.19 -3.20 -3.40
CA THR A 21 12.11 -3.68 -2.37
C THR A 21 11.32 -4.53 -1.36
N PRO A 22 11.69 -5.79 -1.14
CA PRO A 22 11.07 -6.63 -0.12
C PRO A 22 11.16 -5.97 1.26
N TYR A 23 10.09 -6.10 2.07
CA TYR A 23 10.09 -5.61 3.45
C TYR A 23 9.09 -6.35 4.32
N GLU A 24 9.31 -6.27 5.62
CA GLU A 24 8.36 -6.60 6.67
C GLU A 24 8.13 -5.37 7.55
N ALA A 25 6.87 -5.10 7.90
CA ALA A 25 6.50 -3.97 8.75
C ALA A 25 5.43 -4.38 9.75
N ASN A 26 5.65 -4.08 11.02
CA ASN A 26 4.69 -4.29 12.08
C ASN A 26 4.11 -2.95 12.52
N TYR A 27 2.81 -2.93 12.78
CA TYR A 27 2.08 -1.75 13.20
C TYR A 27 1.30 -2.01 14.47
N ASP A 28 1.22 -0.99 15.32
CA ASP A 28 0.21 -0.92 16.37
C ASP A 28 -1.09 -0.34 15.80
N LEU A 29 -2.21 -1.01 16.10
CA LEU A 29 -3.55 -0.59 15.67
C LEU A 29 -4.24 0.18 16.82
N TYR A 30 -4.54 1.43 16.56
CA TYR A 30 -5.30 2.28 17.47
C TYR A 30 -6.71 2.55 16.94
N VAL A 31 -7.65 2.67 17.87
CA VAL A 31 -8.97 3.25 17.61
C VAL A 31 -9.08 4.53 18.41
N LYS A 32 -9.42 5.62 17.73
CA LYS A 32 -9.70 6.90 18.33
C LYS A 32 -11.19 7.21 18.23
N THR A 33 -11.78 7.52 19.38
CA THR A 33 -13.19 7.86 19.55
C THR A 33 -13.29 9.14 20.37
N ILE A 34 -14.51 9.57 20.68
CA ILE A 34 -14.75 10.70 21.61
C ILE A 34 -14.21 10.43 23.03
N LEU A 35 -13.96 9.16 23.39
CA LEU A 35 -13.44 8.74 24.69
C LEU A 35 -11.91 8.68 24.74
N GLY A 36 -11.23 8.96 23.63
CA GLY A 36 -9.78 8.94 23.51
C GLY A 36 -9.27 7.93 22.50
N SER A 37 -7.94 7.76 22.48
CA SER A 37 -7.23 6.82 21.60
C SER A 37 -6.74 5.61 22.39
N HIS A 38 -7.02 4.40 21.88
CA HIS A 38 -6.68 3.14 22.53
C HIS A 38 -5.99 2.20 21.56
N ASN A 39 -4.84 1.64 21.95
CA ASN A 39 -4.19 0.58 21.19
C ASN A 39 -4.99 -0.71 21.37
N ILE A 40 -5.68 -1.13 20.32
CA ILE A 40 -6.58 -2.28 20.33
C ILE A 40 -6.04 -3.53 19.66
N GLY A 41 -4.97 -3.41 18.87
CA GLY A 41 -4.50 -4.52 18.05
C GLY A 41 -3.13 -4.28 17.43
N SER A 42 -2.85 -5.08 16.42
CA SER A 42 -1.65 -4.95 15.59
C SER A 42 -1.96 -5.35 14.15
N ALA A 43 -1.13 -4.89 13.23
CA ALA A 43 -1.10 -5.36 11.86
C ALA A 43 0.33 -5.71 11.46
N HIS A 44 0.48 -6.67 10.54
CA HIS A 44 1.74 -7.09 9.95
C HIS A 44 1.61 -7.02 8.43
N PHE A 45 2.55 -6.35 7.80
CA PHE A 45 2.64 -6.20 6.35
C PHE A 45 3.92 -6.87 5.88
N ASN A 46 3.82 -7.69 4.83
CA ASN A 46 4.98 -8.40 4.29
C ASN A 46 4.95 -8.35 2.77
N LEU A 47 5.99 -7.77 2.18
CA LEU A 47 6.23 -7.74 0.73
C LEU A 47 7.40 -8.64 0.40
N ASN A 48 7.14 -9.71 -0.33
CA ASN A 48 8.14 -10.59 -0.92
C ASN A 48 8.22 -10.33 -2.43
N VAL A 49 9.43 -10.23 -2.95
CA VAL A 49 9.69 -10.04 -4.39
C VAL A 49 10.76 -11.06 -4.81
N ASN A 50 10.53 -11.78 -5.90
CA ASN A 50 11.51 -12.74 -6.43
C ASN A 50 12.34 -12.15 -7.57
N ASP A 51 13.34 -12.89 -8.05
CA ASP A 51 14.28 -12.48 -9.12
C ASP A 51 13.60 -12.13 -10.45
N ASN A 52 12.36 -12.54 -10.67
CA ASN A 52 11.57 -12.23 -11.86
C ASN A 52 10.58 -11.07 -11.62
N ASN A 53 10.76 -10.29 -10.56
CA ASN A 53 9.91 -9.19 -10.15
C ASN A 53 8.45 -9.58 -9.85
N TYR A 54 8.16 -10.85 -9.59
CA TYR A 54 6.88 -11.27 -9.03
C TYR A 54 6.84 -10.90 -7.56
N TYR A 55 5.76 -10.25 -7.16
CA TYR A 55 5.52 -9.91 -5.77
C TYR A 55 4.40 -10.73 -5.16
N ILE A 56 4.52 -10.95 -3.87
CA ILE A 56 3.46 -11.38 -2.97
C ILE A 56 3.43 -10.38 -1.83
N TYR A 57 2.34 -9.63 -1.74
CA TYR A 57 2.11 -8.67 -0.69
C TYR A 57 0.97 -9.14 0.19
N THR A 58 1.22 -9.25 1.49
CA THR A 58 0.25 -9.75 2.46
C THR A 58 0.11 -8.79 3.63
N THR A 59 -1.11 -8.69 4.15
CA THR A 59 -1.38 -8.03 5.42
C THR A 59 -2.18 -8.92 6.33
N GLU A 60 -1.87 -8.88 7.61
CA GLU A 60 -2.62 -9.53 8.68
C GLU A 60 -2.89 -8.52 9.78
N ALA A 61 -4.14 -8.40 10.22
CA ALA A 61 -4.50 -7.50 11.31
C ALA A 61 -5.41 -8.22 12.31
N SER A 62 -5.20 -7.96 13.59
CA SER A 62 -6.04 -8.55 14.64
C SER A 62 -6.10 -7.68 15.88
N THR A 63 -7.21 -7.82 16.62
CA THR A 63 -7.35 -7.20 17.94
C THR A 63 -6.63 -8.00 19.03
N LYS A 64 -6.01 -7.29 19.99
CA LYS A 64 -5.36 -7.86 21.18
C LYS A 64 -6.41 -8.56 22.07
N SER A 65 -5.99 -9.59 22.79
CA SER A 65 -6.88 -10.45 23.59
C SER A 65 -7.77 -9.69 24.57
N LEU A 66 -7.29 -8.62 25.21
CA LEU A 66 -8.08 -7.79 26.13
C LEU A 66 -9.25 -7.06 25.42
N TRP A 67 -9.10 -6.72 24.16
CA TRP A 67 -10.10 -6.01 23.37
C TRP A 67 -11.06 -6.94 22.61
N ARG A 68 -10.72 -8.24 22.46
CA ARG A 68 -11.56 -9.22 21.79
C ARG A 68 -12.94 -9.36 22.42
N ALA A 69 -13.06 -9.14 23.72
CA ALA A 69 -14.35 -9.16 24.39
C ALA A 69 -15.31 -8.02 23.95
N ILE A 70 -14.74 -6.91 23.41
CA ILE A 70 -15.50 -5.74 22.95
C ILE A 70 -15.56 -5.74 21.43
N TYR A 71 -14.45 -6.03 20.76
CA TYR A 71 -14.31 -6.02 19.30
C TYR A 71 -13.34 -7.12 18.87
N ASP A 72 -13.88 -8.29 18.59
CA ASP A 72 -13.10 -9.44 18.12
C ASP A 72 -12.98 -9.36 16.59
N TYR A 73 -11.82 -8.87 16.11
CA TYR A 73 -11.52 -8.70 14.71
C TYR A 73 -10.25 -9.44 14.32
N SER A 74 -10.29 -10.10 13.18
CA SER A 74 -9.12 -10.55 12.45
C SER A 74 -9.34 -10.41 10.95
N GLY A 75 -8.34 -9.92 10.25
CA GLY A 75 -8.36 -9.74 8.80
C GLY A 75 -7.04 -10.17 8.19
N SER A 76 -7.09 -10.73 6.98
CA SER A 76 -5.92 -10.99 6.16
C SER A 76 -6.22 -10.63 4.71
N GLU A 77 -5.26 -10.01 4.06
CA GLU A 77 -5.32 -9.68 2.64
C GLU A 77 -4.05 -10.18 1.95
N LYS A 78 -4.18 -10.54 0.68
CA LYS A 78 -3.07 -10.97 -0.15
C LYS A 78 -3.24 -10.46 -1.56
N SER A 79 -2.22 -9.77 -2.07
CA SER A 79 -2.10 -9.36 -3.47
C SER A 79 -0.91 -10.08 -4.09
N ILE A 80 -1.08 -10.52 -5.34
CA ILE A 80 -0.03 -11.15 -6.15
C ILE A 80 0.01 -10.44 -7.49
N GLY A 81 1.23 -10.22 -7.98
CA GLY A 81 1.43 -9.63 -9.30
C GLY A 81 2.90 -9.58 -9.68
N LEU A 82 3.22 -8.66 -10.57
CA LEU A 82 4.58 -8.43 -11.02
C LEU A 82 4.81 -6.93 -11.26
N GLU A 83 6.05 -6.52 -11.19
CA GLU A 83 6.50 -5.20 -11.59
C GLU A 83 7.25 -5.34 -12.92
N VAL A 84 6.86 -4.55 -13.91
CA VAL A 84 7.49 -4.53 -15.25
C VAL A 84 7.75 -3.09 -15.64
N ASP A 85 9.01 -2.76 -15.86
CA ASP A 85 9.45 -1.41 -16.26
C ASP A 85 8.94 -0.30 -15.30
N GLY A 86 8.82 -0.67 -14.02
CA GLY A 86 8.31 0.17 -12.95
C GLY A 86 6.79 0.40 -12.99
N GLU A 87 6.04 -0.42 -13.69
CA GLU A 87 4.59 -0.48 -13.61
C GLU A 87 4.15 -1.71 -12.82
N LEU A 88 3.26 -1.51 -11.88
CA LEU A 88 2.67 -2.60 -11.11
C LEU A 88 1.54 -3.27 -11.92
N ILE A 89 1.60 -4.59 -11.99
CA ILE A 89 0.56 -5.43 -12.61
C ILE A 89 0.03 -6.36 -11.55
N SER A 90 -1.12 -6.04 -10.97
CA SER A 90 -1.82 -6.96 -10.07
C SER A 90 -2.50 -8.06 -10.89
N THR A 91 -2.43 -9.31 -10.41
CA THR A 91 -3.02 -10.48 -11.08
C THR A 91 -4.01 -11.23 -10.20
N PHE A 92 -3.85 -11.15 -8.89
CA PHE A 92 -4.73 -11.82 -7.94
C PHE A 92 -4.77 -11.07 -6.62
N PHE A 93 -5.99 -10.95 -6.08
CA PHE A 93 -6.24 -10.42 -4.75
C PHE A 93 -7.17 -11.36 -3.97
N SER A 94 -6.96 -11.48 -2.68
CA SER A 94 -7.88 -12.17 -1.79
C SER A 94 -7.95 -11.48 -0.43
N VAL A 95 -9.13 -11.56 0.19
CA VAL A 95 -9.38 -11.04 1.53
C VAL A 95 -10.18 -12.05 2.34
N ARG A 96 -9.84 -12.15 3.62
CA ARG A 96 -10.63 -12.83 4.63
C ARG A 96 -10.74 -11.95 5.87
N GLU A 97 -11.96 -11.66 6.27
CA GLU A 97 -12.26 -10.85 7.45
C GLU A 97 -13.23 -11.58 8.37
N THR A 98 -12.94 -11.59 9.65
CA THR A 98 -13.75 -12.21 10.69
C THR A 98 -14.04 -11.19 11.79
N VAL A 99 -15.29 -11.09 12.20
CA VAL A 99 -15.73 -10.21 13.29
C VAL A 99 -16.62 -11.01 14.23
N GLY A 100 -16.30 -11.05 15.52
CA GLY A 100 -17.05 -11.82 16.53
C GLY A 100 -17.11 -13.31 16.19
N GLY A 101 -16.02 -13.89 15.67
CA GLY A 101 -15.95 -15.29 15.25
C GLY A 101 -16.72 -15.63 13.96
N SER A 102 -17.38 -14.65 13.32
CA SER A 102 -18.13 -14.85 12.07
C SER A 102 -17.39 -14.25 10.89
N ILE A 103 -17.29 -15.00 9.78
CA ILE A 103 -16.70 -14.51 8.53
C ILE A 103 -17.61 -13.41 7.96
N LYS A 104 -17.02 -12.22 7.72
CA LYS A 104 -17.69 -11.06 7.11
C LYS A 104 -17.32 -10.90 5.66
N LYS A 105 -16.03 -11.13 5.32
CA LYS A 105 -15.53 -11.14 3.95
C LYS A 105 -14.72 -12.41 3.72
N ASN A 106 -14.90 -13.01 2.56
CA ASN A 106 -14.07 -14.14 2.10
C ASN A 106 -14.25 -14.27 0.60
N TYR A 107 -13.41 -13.57 -0.16
CA TYR A 107 -13.45 -13.59 -1.61
C TYR A 107 -12.06 -13.47 -2.21
N GLY A 108 -11.96 -13.81 -3.49
CA GLY A 108 -10.78 -13.57 -4.31
C GLY A 108 -11.17 -12.91 -5.62
N ILE A 109 -10.25 -12.17 -6.21
CA ILE A 109 -10.39 -11.49 -7.50
C ILE A 109 -9.18 -11.86 -8.34
N THR A 110 -9.43 -12.34 -9.56
CA THR A 110 -8.39 -12.53 -10.59
C THR A 110 -8.45 -11.37 -11.57
N ILE A 111 -7.33 -10.71 -11.81
CA ILE A 111 -7.19 -9.62 -12.77
C ILE A 111 -6.50 -10.16 -14.02
N ILE A 112 -7.13 -9.97 -15.19
CA ILE A 112 -6.67 -10.45 -16.47
C ILE A 112 -6.43 -9.25 -17.39
N ASP A 113 -5.27 -9.21 -18.04
CA ASP A 113 -4.92 -8.21 -19.07
C ASP A 113 -5.11 -6.74 -18.64
N ARG A 114 -5.02 -6.44 -17.33
CA ARG A 114 -5.14 -5.09 -16.74
C ARG A 114 -6.48 -4.37 -16.98
N ASN A 115 -7.44 -5.00 -17.62
CA ASN A 115 -8.72 -4.36 -17.96
C ASN A 115 -9.92 -5.27 -17.73
N TYR A 116 -9.72 -6.42 -17.12
CA TYR A 116 -10.76 -7.37 -16.82
C TYR A 116 -10.51 -8.06 -15.49
N ALA A 117 -11.52 -8.09 -14.64
CA ALA A 117 -11.44 -8.75 -13.34
C ALA A 117 -12.62 -9.71 -13.15
N ILE A 118 -12.34 -10.85 -12.49
CA ILE A 118 -13.33 -11.87 -12.16
C ILE A 118 -13.22 -12.15 -10.66
N SER A 119 -14.33 -12.02 -9.94
CA SER A 119 -14.39 -12.43 -8.55
C SER A 119 -14.67 -13.92 -8.39
N SER A 120 -14.31 -14.49 -7.24
CA SER A 120 -14.57 -15.90 -6.88
C SER A 120 -16.05 -16.28 -6.84
N ASN A 121 -16.96 -15.31 -6.76
CA ASN A 121 -18.41 -15.51 -6.84
C ASN A 121 -18.96 -15.37 -8.26
N GLY A 122 -18.10 -15.22 -9.28
CA GLY A 122 -18.46 -15.14 -10.69
C GLY A 122 -18.93 -13.78 -11.19
N LYS A 123 -18.78 -12.71 -10.38
CA LYS A 123 -18.96 -11.34 -10.91
C LYS A 123 -17.77 -10.98 -11.79
N GLU A 124 -18.05 -10.27 -12.88
CA GLU A 124 -17.06 -9.88 -13.87
C GLU A 124 -17.12 -8.38 -14.13
N TRP A 125 -15.95 -7.75 -14.25
CA TRP A 125 -15.85 -6.32 -14.56
C TRP A 125 -14.85 -6.10 -15.69
N LYS A 126 -15.31 -5.38 -16.70
CA LYS A 126 -14.44 -4.83 -17.74
C LYS A 126 -14.24 -3.35 -17.44
N VAL A 127 -12.98 -2.93 -17.44
CA VAL A 127 -12.60 -1.56 -17.11
C VAL A 127 -11.92 -0.88 -18.29
N ASP A 128 -11.87 0.44 -18.23
CA ASP A 128 -11.15 1.24 -19.21
C ASP A 128 -9.63 0.96 -19.14
N PRO A 129 -8.90 1.15 -20.23
CA PRO A 129 -7.46 1.06 -20.22
C PRO A 129 -6.86 2.01 -19.16
N GLY A 130 -5.98 1.49 -18.32
CA GLY A 130 -5.36 2.24 -17.24
C GLY A 130 -4.69 1.32 -16.23
N VAL A 131 -4.28 1.87 -15.10
CA VAL A 131 -3.72 1.07 -14.01
C VAL A 131 -4.86 0.48 -13.19
N LEU A 132 -5.11 -0.82 -13.38
CA LEU A 132 -6.05 -1.59 -12.57
C LEU A 132 -5.26 -2.32 -11.47
N VAL A 133 -5.57 -2.01 -10.23
CA VAL A 133 -4.97 -2.60 -9.03
C VAL A 133 -6.05 -3.10 -8.08
N ASP A 134 -5.66 -3.89 -7.10
CA ASP A 134 -6.53 -4.26 -5.98
C ASP A 134 -6.35 -3.32 -4.78
N GLN A 135 -7.20 -3.47 -3.77
CA GLN A 135 -7.22 -2.65 -2.56
C GLN A 135 -5.91 -2.65 -1.76
N LEU A 136 -5.07 -3.67 -1.92
CA LEU A 136 -3.79 -3.78 -1.23
C LEU A 136 -2.63 -3.32 -2.11
N SER A 137 -2.60 -3.73 -3.38
CA SER A 137 -1.53 -3.36 -4.30
C SER A 137 -1.52 -1.88 -4.69
N VAL A 138 -2.62 -1.15 -4.48
CA VAL A 138 -2.66 0.30 -4.71
C VAL A 138 -1.61 1.07 -3.90
N TYR A 139 -1.25 0.60 -2.70
CA TYR A 139 -0.18 1.22 -1.89
C TYR A 139 1.19 1.04 -2.54
N LEU A 140 1.45 -0.12 -3.13
CA LEU A 140 2.70 -0.37 -3.87
C LEU A 140 2.77 0.46 -5.15
N ALA A 141 1.66 0.54 -5.90
CA ALA A 141 1.58 1.37 -7.10
C ALA A 141 1.84 2.85 -6.76
N LEU A 142 1.21 3.36 -5.71
CA LEU A 142 1.41 4.73 -5.25
C LEU A 142 2.87 5.00 -4.85
N SER A 143 3.51 4.07 -4.12
CA SER A 143 4.92 4.19 -3.74
C SER A 143 5.84 4.25 -4.95
N ILE A 144 5.62 3.41 -5.96
CA ILE A 144 6.38 3.39 -7.22
C ILE A 144 6.18 4.71 -7.99
N ASP A 145 4.93 5.15 -8.13
CA ASP A 145 4.60 6.33 -8.92
C ASP A 145 5.12 7.63 -8.29
N ILE A 146 5.10 7.76 -6.95
CA ILE A 146 5.71 8.89 -6.23
C ILE A 146 7.23 8.90 -6.44
N GLN A 147 7.90 7.74 -6.38
CA GLN A 147 9.34 7.65 -6.65
C GLN A 147 9.71 8.10 -8.05
N LYS A 148 8.91 7.72 -9.04
CA LYS A 148 9.12 8.07 -10.46
C LYS A 148 8.81 9.53 -10.76
N ASN A 149 7.82 10.08 -10.10
CA ASN A 149 7.24 11.39 -10.38
C ASN A 149 7.11 12.22 -9.10
N PRO A 150 8.23 12.62 -8.46
CA PRO A 150 8.22 13.27 -7.14
C PRO A 150 7.51 14.64 -7.13
N ASP A 151 7.37 15.28 -8.29
CA ASP A 151 6.67 16.56 -8.42
C ASP A 151 5.17 16.41 -8.72
N GLN A 152 4.70 15.17 -8.95
CA GLN A 152 3.29 14.90 -9.22
C GLN A 152 2.49 14.94 -7.91
N VAL A 153 1.37 15.68 -7.92
CA VAL A 153 0.54 15.87 -6.73
C VAL A 153 -0.77 15.09 -6.74
N GLU A 154 -1.10 14.46 -7.86
CA GLU A 154 -2.34 13.69 -8.02
C GLU A 154 -2.06 12.36 -8.73
N PHE A 155 -2.53 11.25 -8.12
CA PHE A 155 -2.44 9.90 -8.68
C PHE A 155 -3.83 9.28 -8.69
N ILE A 156 -4.23 8.67 -9.81
CA ILE A 156 -5.56 8.07 -9.98
C ILE A 156 -5.41 6.62 -10.38
N TYR A 157 -6.07 5.73 -9.65
CA TYR A 157 -6.09 4.29 -9.90
C TYR A 157 -7.51 3.78 -10.06
N GLN A 158 -7.69 2.78 -10.92
CA GLN A 158 -8.87 1.94 -10.93
C GLN A 158 -8.61 0.82 -9.90
N VAL A 159 -9.38 0.80 -8.83
CA VAL A 159 -9.22 -0.18 -7.75
C VAL A 159 -10.40 -1.13 -7.76
N VAL A 160 -10.10 -2.44 -7.83
CA VAL A 160 -11.13 -3.48 -7.84
C VAL A 160 -11.32 -4.07 -6.45
N ASP A 161 -12.58 -4.27 -6.07
CA ASP A 161 -13.00 -5.00 -4.88
C ASP A 161 -14.22 -5.91 -5.15
N GLU A 162 -14.88 -6.42 -4.10
CA GLU A 162 -16.06 -7.31 -4.25
C GLU A 162 -17.30 -6.64 -4.85
N ASP A 163 -17.37 -5.33 -4.78
CA ASP A 163 -18.51 -4.53 -5.24
C ASP A 163 -18.31 -4.01 -6.67
N GLY A 164 -17.06 -3.91 -7.13
CA GLY A 164 -16.76 -3.45 -8.47
C GLY A 164 -15.39 -2.84 -8.65
N VAL A 165 -15.32 -1.90 -9.59
CA VAL A 165 -14.14 -1.10 -9.86
C VAL A 165 -14.47 0.36 -9.62
N GLU A 166 -13.70 1.01 -8.79
CA GLU A 166 -13.84 2.42 -8.44
C GLU A 166 -12.56 3.19 -8.78
N TYR A 167 -12.72 4.47 -9.13
CA TYR A 167 -11.61 5.38 -9.25
C TYR A 167 -11.25 5.93 -7.87
N GLN A 168 -10.02 5.71 -7.43
CA GLN A 168 -9.50 6.29 -6.21
C GLN A 168 -8.43 7.32 -6.55
N LYS A 169 -8.57 8.51 -5.96
CA LYS A 169 -7.68 9.63 -6.17
C LYS A 169 -6.83 9.85 -4.91
N PHE A 170 -5.53 9.80 -5.09
CA PHE A 170 -4.54 10.08 -4.05
C PHE A 170 -3.91 11.45 -4.31
N LEU A 171 -4.01 12.35 -3.33
CA LEU A 171 -3.54 13.73 -3.40
C LEU A 171 -2.38 13.95 -2.44
N VAL A 172 -1.22 14.33 -2.94
CA VAL A 172 -0.11 14.79 -2.10
C VAL A 172 -0.50 16.16 -1.55
N VAL A 173 -0.60 16.26 -0.22
CA VAL A 173 -1.03 17.49 0.46
C VAL A 173 0.10 18.20 1.19
N GLY A 174 1.27 17.59 1.33
CA GLY A 174 2.44 18.20 1.94
C GLY A 174 3.45 17.21 2.46
N TYR A 175 4.36 17.73 3.30
CA TYR A 175 5.41 16.98 3.98
C TYR A 175 5.25 17.17 5.48
N GLU A 176 5.58 16.14 6.25
CA GLU A 176 5.53 16.16 7.69
C GLU A 176 6.65 15.30 8.28
N THR A 177 7.27 15.75 9.36
CA THR A 177 8.19 14.92 10.15
C THR A 177 7.42 14.33 11.33
N LEU A 178 7.33 13.01 11.38
CA LEU A 178 6.71 12.26 12.48
C LEU A 178 7.78 11.80 13.48
N ASN A 179 7.44 11.85 14.77
CA ASN A 179 8.24 11.17 15.80
C ASN A 179 7.57 9.82 16.10
N ILE A 180 8.21 8.73 15.64
CA ILE A 180 7.73 7.35 15.85
C ILE A 180 8.84 6.58 16.56
N ASN A 181 8.55 6.06 17.75
CA ASN A 181 9.53 5.28 18.57
C ASN A 181 10.85 6.02 18.79
N ASP A 182 10.76 7.32 19.13
CA ASP A 182 11.92 8.23 19.35
C ASP A 182 12.78 8.49 18.08
N ASN A 183 12.31 8.10 16.90
CA ASN A 183 12.93 8.42 15.62
C ASN A 183 12.12 9.48 14.87
N GLU A 184 12.81 10.47 14.32
CA GLU A 184 12.22 11.44 13.38
C GLU A 184 12.21 10.83 11.99
N ILE A 185 11.00 10.70 11.41
CA ILE A 185 10.78 10.13 10.08
C ILE A 185 10.17 11.21 9.18
N GLU A 186 10.87 11.56 8.11
CA GLU A 186 10.35 12.46 7.09
C GLU A 186 9.33 11.75 6.21
N THR A 187 8.16 12.34 6.03
CA THR A 187 7.05 11.75 5.30
C THR A 187 6.44 12.69 4.28
N ILE A 188 5.89 12.11 3.22
CA ILE A 188 4.93 12.75 2.33
C ILE A 188 3.53 12.40 2.82
N VAL A 189 2.68 13.40 2.98
CA VAL A 189 1.28 13.24 3.39
C VAL A 189 0.42 13.11 2.15
N VAL A 190 -0.32 12.00 2.05
CA VAL A 190 -1.21 11.70 0.92
C VAL A 190 -2.63 11.45 1.44
N ASN A 191 -3.61 12.10 0.83
CA ASN A 191 -5.03 11.91 1.13
C ASN A 191 -5.75 11.18 0.00
N CYS A 192 -6.63 10.25 0.37
CA CYS A 192 -7.65 9.68 -0.52
C CYS A 192 -9.03 10.03 0.05
N PRO A 193 -9.69 11.10 -0.46
CA PRO A 193 -10.95 11.60 0.10
C PRO A 193 -12.10 10.58 0.01
N GLU A 194 -12.16 9.80 -1.07
CA GLU A 194 -13.18 8.78 -1.30
C GLU A 194 -13.19 7.74 -0.19
N LEU A 195 -12.01 7.36 0.30
CA LEU A 195 -11.82 6.39 1.38
C LEU A 195 -11.76 7.04 2.77
N ARG A 196 -11.73 8.38 2.86
CA ARG A 196 -11.42 9.13 4.08
C ARG A 196 -10.11 8.63 4.71
N LEU A 197 -9.11 8.45 3.86
CA LEU A 197 -7.82 7.86 4.18
C LEU A 197 -6.73 8.93 4.11
N THR A 198 -5.88 8.97 5.12
CA THR A 198 -4.63 9.73 5.11
C THR A 198 -3.46 8.78 5.32
N LEU A 199 -2.45 8.90 4.50
CA LEU A 199 -1.22 8.15 4.56
C LEU A 199 -0.06 9.11 4.83
N ASN A 200 0.83 8.74 5.75
CA ASN A 200 2.17 9.31 5.82
C ASN A 200 3.15 8.27 5.28
N LEU A 201 3.74 8.58 4.13
CA LEU A 201 4.64 7.69 3.41
C LEU A 201 6.09 8.12 3.70
N SER A 202 6.90 7.22 4.26
CA SER A 202 8.28 7.51 4.62
C SER A 202 9.18 7.64 3.41
N ILE A 203 9.93 8.73 3.32
CA ILE A 203 10.90 8.96 2.25
C ILE A 203 12.05 7.94 2.34
N GLU A 204 12.54 7.64 3.54
CA GLU A 204 13.63 6.70 3.77
C GLU A 204 13.26 5.23 3.58
N HIS A 205 11.95 4.88 3.71
CA HIS A 205 11.44 3.52 3.50
C HIS A 205 10.74 3.36 2.15
N ASN A 206 11.29 3.97 1.08
CA ASN A 206 10.76 3.85 -0.29
C ASN A 206 9.26 4.18 -0.39
N PHE A 207 8.81 5.21 0.32
CA PHE A 207 7.41 5.66 0.38
C PHE A 207 6.44 4.60 0.89
N GLN A 208 6.90 3.70 1.75
CA GLN A 208 5.99 2.81 2.46
C GLN A 208 5.25 3.58 3.56
N PRO A 209 3.97 3.25 3.83
CA PRO A 209 3.21 3.91 4.88
C PRO A 209 3.82 3.68 6.26
N VAL A 210 4.07 4.75 7.02
CA VAL A 210 4.49 4.68 8.44
C VAL A 210 3.36 5.08 9.37
N LEU A 211 2.36 5.78 8.84
CA LEU A 211 1.10 6.06 9.50
C LEU A 211 -0.03 5.94 8.48
N ILE A 212 -1.07 5.18 8.83
CA ILE A 212 -2.30 5.04 8.05
C ILE A 212 -3.46 5.46 8.94
N ASN A 213 -4.19 6.49 8.56
CA ASN A 213 -5.38 6.95 9.28
C ASN A 213 -6.61 6.82 8.39
N LYS A 214 -7.59 6.00 8.80
CA LYS A 214 -8.87 5.80 8.11
C LYS A 214 -10.03 6.18 9.01
N VAL A 215 -10.88 7.08 8.53
CA VAL A 215 -12.06 7.54 9.27
C VAL A 215 -13.29 6.79 8.80
N ASN A 216 -13.97 6.10 9.71
CA ASN A 216 -15.25 5.43 9.47
C ASN A 216 -16.32 5.97 10.44
N GLY A 217 -17.23 6.78 9.90
CA GLY A 217 -18.23 7.50 10.70
C GLY A 217 -17.57 8.46 11.68
N LYS A 218 -17.68 8.15 12.99
CA LYS A 218 -17.08 8.93 14.10
C LYS A 218 -15.85 8.26 14.71
N THR A 219 -15.39 7.19 14.11
CA THR A 219 -14.26 6.38 14.59
C THR A 219 -13.09 6.55 13.64
N GLU A 220 -11.91 6.82 14.19
CA GLU A 220 -10.65 6.79 13.45
C GLU A 220 -9.91 5.49 13.76
N PHE A 221 -9.46 4.79 12.72
CA PHE A 221 -8.55 3.65 12.81
C PHE A 221 -7.18 4.11 12.38
N ILE A 222 -6.20 3.92 13.24
CA ILE A 222 -4.84 4.42 13.02
C ILE A 222 -3.87 3.26 13.15
N LEU A 223 -3.10 2.99 12.09
CA LEU A 223 -1.93 2.13 12.14
C LEU A 223 -0.69 3.00 12.26
N ILE A 224 0.14 2.75 13.25
CA ILE A 224 1.41 3.43 13.48
C ILE A 224 2.52 2.41 13.40
N LEU A 225 3.52 2.66 12.58
CA LEU A 225 4.68 1.79 12.40
C LEU A 225 5.36 1.54 13.75
N LYS A 226 5.60 0.28 14.05
CA LYS A 226 6.30 -0.16 15.23
C LYS A 226 7.73 -0.59 14.91
N ASP A 227 7.90 -1.40 13.88
CA ASP A 227 9.19 -1.83 13.36
C ASP A 227 9.13 -2.09 11.85
N PHE A 228 10.27 -1.93 11.17
CA PHE A 228 10.42 -2.10 9.74
C PHE A 228 11.75 -2.80 9.46
N GLU A 229 11.70 -3.88 8.67
CA GLU A 229 12.86 -4.68 8.30
C GLU A 229 12.90 -4.90 6.79
N THR A 230 14.08 -4.73 6.20
CA THR A 230 14.35 -5.16 4.82
C THR A 230 15.12 -6.47 4.87
N PRO A 231 14.60 -7.57 4.32
CA PRO A 231 15.33 -8.83 4.22
C PRO A 231 16.66 -8.64 3.49
N SER A 232 17.72 -9.21 4.04
CA SER A 232 19.08 -9.17 3.48
C SER A 232 19.29 -10.16 2.35
#